data_5dd0433811c8e9c0c1591846cd68282a
#
_entry.id   5dd0433811c8e9c0c1591846cd68282a
#
_cell.length_a   1.000
_cell.length_b   1.000
_cell.length_c   1.000
_cell.angle_alpha   90.00
_cell.angle_beta   90.00
_cell.angle_gamma   90.00
#
_symmetry.space_group_name_H-M   'P 1'
#
loop_
_entity.id
_entity.type
_entity.pdbx_description
1 polymer ?
#
loop_
_entity_poly.entity_id
_entity_poly.type
_entity_poly.pdbx_seq_one_letter_code
_entity_poly.pdbx_strand_id
1 'polypeptide(L)'
;LPLTITSIQVQKKNKERFSLYHEDRFLLGIKSQTLVFCSLKKGTLLTNKLLETILKAEQYNKAKEYSLNLLSRRDHSIKEVILKGIKKGFNKKILESITFELHKNKYLDDHRFALNYIHDAIEFRKWSLNKIKFELQKKGVIKSIISELLSDLDNSIWKEQMFTLIRKNKAKFKRTESNKQKKKLYDYLSRKGYSSTLIWSEINNLLLLIEND
;
A
#
# COMPACT_ATOMS: atom_id res chain seq x y z
N LEU A 1 10.07 -41.22 16.92
CA LEU A 1 9.19 -41.16 18.10
C LEU A 1 8.67 -39.74 18.24
N PRO A 2 7.40 -39.56 18.55
CA PRO A 2 6.86 -38.21 18.77
C PRO A 2 7.52 -37.59 20.01
N LEU A 3 7.98 -36.31 19.88
CA LEU A 3 8.66 -35.61 20.95
C LEU A 3 7.63 -34.96 21.90
N THR A 4 7.83 -35.05 23.20
CA THR A 4 6.98 -34.40 24.20
C THR A 4 7.61 -33.08 24.64
N ILE A 5 6.83 -32.00 24.74
CA ILE A 5 7.30 -30.74 25.27
C ILE A 5 7.52 -30.90 26.78
N THR A 6 8.80 -30.86 27.20
CA THR A 6 9.17 -31.02 28.62
C THR A 6 9.28 -29.69 29.35
N SER A 7 9.64 -28.61 28.64
CA SER A 7 9.65 -27.25 29.22
C SER A 7 9.33 -26.17 28.17
N ILE A 8 8.79 -25.06 28.67
CA ILE A 8 8.47 -23.85 27.91
C ILE A 8 9.08 -22.67 28.63
N GLN A 9 9.96 -21.92 27.95
CA GLN A 9 10.70 -20.82 28.55
C GLN A 9 10.47 -19.53 27.76
N VAL A 10 10.30 -18.41 28.45
CA VAL A 10 10.26 -17.08 27.83
C VAL A 10 11.66 -16.73 27.29
N GLN A 11 11.73 -16.21 26.07
CA GLN A 11 13.03 -15.82 25.49
C GLN A 11 13.58 -14.55 26.17
N LYS A 12 14.85 -14.54 26.53
CA LYS A 12 15.52 -13.43 27.24
C LYS A 12 15.41 -12.08 26.49
N LYS A 13 15.56 -12.09 25.16
CA LYS A 13 15.54 -10.88 24.31
C LYS A 13 14.15 -10.44 23.85
N ASN A 14 13.14 -11.30 23.96
CA ASN A 14 11.78 -10.98 23.53
C ASN A 14 10.77 -11.74 24.40
N LYS A 15 10.13 -11.00 25.31
CA LYS A 15 9.17 -11.55 26.27
C LYS A 15 7.86 -12.08 25.64
N GLU A 16 7.60 -11.73 24.38
CA GLU A 16 6.45 -12.25 23.62
C GLU A 16 6.75 -13.56 22.88
N ARG A 17 7.96 -14.07 23.00
CA ARG A 17 8.39 -15.32 22.38
C ARG A 17 8.76 -16.37 23.41
N PHE A 18 8.44 -17.61 23.10
CA PHE A 18 8.67 -18.77 23.94
C PHE A 18 9.54 -19.78 23.19
N SER A 19 10.44 -20.43 23.92
CA SER A 19 11.24 -21.57 23.44
C SER A 19 10.65 -22.85 24.01
N LEU A 20 10.38 -23.81 23.13
CA LEU A 20 9.90 -25.14 23.48
C LEU A 20 11.10 -26.10 23.55
N TYR A 21 11.13 -26.97 24.54
CA TYR A 21 12.21 -27.94 24.75
C TYR A 21 11.62 -29.34 24.95
N HIS A 22 12.38 -30.34 24.48
CA HIS A 22 12.27 -31.74 24.87
C HIS A 22 13.52 -32.10 25.66
N GLU A 23 13.36 -32.36 26.94
CA GLU A 23 14.48 -32.43 27.89
C GLU A 23 15.31 -31.12 27.80
N ASP A 24 16.60 -31.18 27.58
CA ASP A 24 17.45 -29.97 27.39
C ASP A 24 17.62 -29.56 25.93
N ARG A 25 16.99 -30.30 24.99
CA ARG A 25 17.09 -30.04 23.56
C ARG A 25 16.08 -28.99 23.14
N PHE A 26 16.56 -27.86 22.54
CA PHE A 26 15.69 -26.88 21.90
C PHE A 26 14.93 -27.48 20.71
N LEU A 27 13.62 -27.32 20.68
CA LEU A 27 12.74 -27.77 19.60
C LEU A 27 12.38 -26.61 18.67
N LEU A 28 11.77 -25.58 19.21
CA LEU A 28 11.12 -24.53 18.42
C LEU A 28 10.95 -23.24 19.23
N GLY A 29 11.12 -22.10 18.59
CA GLY A 29 10.76 -20.77 19.14
C GLY A 29 9.46 -20.26 18.52
N ILE A 30 8.48 -19.94 19.37
CA ILE A 30 7.13 -19.53 18.95
C ILE A 30 6.70 -18.22 19.61
N LYS A 31 5.71 -17.54 19.03
CA LYS A 31 5.05 -16.38 19.65
C LYS A 31 4.03 -16.81 20.71
N SER A 32 3.74 -15.90 21.67
CA SER A 32 2.71 -16.11 22.67
C SER A 32 1.36 -16.46 22.06
N GLN A 33 0.97 -15.79 20.96
CA GLN A 33 -0.27 -16.07 20.24
C GLN A 33 -0.33 -17.51 19.72
N THR A 34 0.81 -18.04 19.21
CA THR A 34 0.89 -19.43 18.74
C THR A 34 0.80 -20.41 19.90
N LEU A 35 1.43 -20.09 21.05
CA LEU A 35 1.35 -20.91 22.27
C LEU A 35 -0.11 -21.10 22.68
N VAL A 36 -0.86 -19.99 22.77
CA VAL A 36 -2.28 -19.99 23.16
C VAL A 36 -3.14 -20.68 22.11
N PHE A 37 -2.98 -20.31 20.82
CA PHE A 37 -3.77 -20.86 19.72
C PHE A 37 -3.66 -22.38 19.60
N CYS A 38 -2.44 -22.92 19.76
CA CYS A 38 -2.20 -24.36 19.72
C CYS A 38 -2.36 -25.05 21.08
N SER A 39 -2.78 -24.34 22.14
CA SER A 39 -2.96 -24.84 23.51
C SER A 39 -1.73 -25.61 24.00
N LEU A 40 -0.52 -25.13 23.72
CA LEU A 40 0.73 -25.82 24.03
C LEU A 40 1.04 -25.69 25.53
N LYS A 41 1.37 -26.79 26.15
CA LYS A 41 1.75 -26.88 27.58
C LYS A 41 2.80 -27.96 27.79
N LYS A 42 3.43 -27.96 28.95
CA LYS A 42 4.29 -29.07 29.39
C LYS A 42 3.50 -30.37 29.32
N GLY A 43 4.09 -31.41 28.75
CA GLY A 43 3.44 -32.71 28.51
C GLY A 43 2.75 -32.83 27.14
N THR A 44 2.65 -31.75 26.34
CA THR A 44 2.05 -31.83 25.01
C THR A 44 2.90 -32.68 24.08
N LEU A 45 2.30 -33.68 23.42
CA LEU A 45 2.92 -34.52 22.41
C LEU A 45 3.00 -33.79 21.10
N LEU A 46 4.23 -33.52 20.58
CA LEU A 46 4.45 -32.85 19.35
C LEU A 46 4.36 -33.82 18.17
N THR A 47 3.14 -34.03 17.68
CA THR A 47 2.90 -34.80 16.46
C THR A 47 3.24 -34.01 15.22
N ASN A 48 3.48 -34.69 14.07
CA ASN A 48 3.70 -34.02 12.80
C ASN A 48 2.56 -33.05 12.44
N LYS A 49 1.31 -33.46 12.66
CA LYS A 49 0.13 -32.61 12.43
C LYS A 49 0.13 -31.35 13.30
N LEU A 50 0.48 -31.48 14.59
CA LEU A 50 0.58 -30.34 15.49
C LEU A 50 1.73 -29.41 15.08
N LEU A 51 2.87 -29.96 14.70
CA LEU A 51 4.03 -29.20 14.21
C LEU A 51 3.65 -28.38 12.97
N GLU A 52 2.98 -28.97 11.98
CA GLU A 52 2.47 -28.22 10.81
C GLU A 52 1.54 -27.07 11.22
N THR A 53 0.63 -27.33 12.19
CA THR A 53 -0.28 -26.30 12.70
C THR A 53 0.48 -25.15 13.34
N ILE A 54 1.47 -25.46 14.17
CA ILE A 54 2.35 -24.46 14.80
C ILE A 54 3.09 -23.63 13.74
N LEU A 55 3.69 -24.27 12.73
CA LEU A 55 4.41 -23.60 11.68
C LEU A 55 3.52 -22.68 10.83
N LYS A 56 2.30 -23.11 10.52
CA LYS A 56 1.28 -22.28 9.84
C LYS A 56 0.88 -21.09 10.69
N ALA A 57 0.66 -21.27 11.99
CA ALA A 57 0.35 -20.18 12.92
C ALA A 57 1.50 -19.16 13.03
N GLU A 58 2.75 -19.63 13.10
CA GLU A 58 3.92 -18.76 13.12
C GLU A 58 4.05 -17.96 11.81
N GLN A 59 3.82 -18.57 10.66
CA GLN A 59 3.82 -17.87 9.37
C GLN A 59 2.72 -16.79 9.34
N TYR A 60 1.50 -17.12 9.82
CA TYR A 60 0.40 -16.18 9.90
C TYR A 60 0.76 -14.99 10.80
N ASN A 61 1.24 -15.24 12.02
CA ASN A 61 1.62 -14.19 12.97
C ASN A 61 2.73 -13.26 12.44
N LYS A 62 3.74 -13.81 11.77
CA LYS A 62 4.80 -13.02 11.12
C LYS A 62 4.26 -12.15 9.99
N ALA A 63 3.40 -12.70 9.15
CA ALA A 63 2.81 -11.96 8.03
C ALA A 63 1.84 -10.87 8.52
N LYS A 64 1.07 -11.13 9.59
CA LYS A 64 0.18 -10.16 10.22
C LYS A 64 0.95 -8.99 10.84
N GLU A 65 2.01 -9.28 11.59
CA GLU A 65 2.90 -8.26 12.13
C GLU A 65 3.53 -7.40 11.03
N TYR A 66 4.03 -8.02 9.96
CA TYR A 66 4.53 -7.30 8.80
C TYR A 66 3.48 -6.37 8.19
N SER A 67 2.24 -6.86 8.03
CA SER A 67 1.14 -6.07 7.47
C SER A 67 0.77 -4.89 8.38
N LEU A 68 0.69 -5.09 9.68
CA LEU A 68 0.46 -4.01 10.65
C LEU A 68 1.58 -2.97 10.64
N ASN A 69 2.84 -3.41 10.54
CA ASN A 69 3.99 -2.52 10.42
C ASN A 69 3.98 -1.69 9.10
N LEU A 70 3.39 -2.19 8.03
CA LEU A 70 3.16 -1.38 6.83
C LEU A 70 2.13 -0.28 7.10
N LEU A 71 1.03 -0.64 7.73
CA LEU A 71 -0.11 0.26 8.01
C LEU A 71 0.24 1.33 9.05
N SER A 72 1.12 1.04 10.00
CA SER A 72 1.59 2.04 10.98
C SER A 72 2.39 3.20 10.37
N ARG A 73 2.92 3.03 9.17
CA ARG A 73 3.72 4.05 8.47
C ARG A 73 2.88 4.97 7.59
N ARG A 74 1.88 4.41 6.91
CA ARG A 74 0.92 5.12 6.07
C ARG A 74 -0.22 4.20 5.67
N ASP A 75 -1.29 4.78 5.13
CA ASP A 75 -2.34 3.99 4.49
C ASP A 75 -1.80 3.21 3.28
N HIS A 76 -2.31 1.99 3.12
CA HIS A 76 -2.05 1.11 1.98
C HIS A 76 -3.38 0.54 1.48
N SER A 77 -3.48 0.29 0.17
CA SER A 77 -4.58 -0.51 -0.35
C SER A 77 -4.40 -2.00 0.01
N ILE A 78 -5.49 -2.75 0.02
CA ILE A 78 -5.49 -4.20 0.23
C ILE A 78 -4.49 -4.87 -0.73
N LYS A 79 -4.55 -4.51 -2.03
CA LYS A 79 -3.63 -5.03 -3.04
C LYS A 79 -2.16 -4.68 -2.76
N GLU A 80 -1.87 -3.47 -2.29
CA GLU A 80 -0.49 -3.07 -1.94
C GLU A 80 0.07 -3.92 -0.80
N VAL A 81 -0.73 -4.20 0.25
CA VAL A 81 -0.32 -5.07 1.37
C VAL A 81 0.00 -6.47 0.87
N ILE A 82 -0.89 -7.07 0.07
CA ILE A 82 -0.70 -8.41 -0.50
C ILE A 82 0.57 -8.45 -1.35
N LEU A 83 0.76 -7.54 -2.30
CA LEU A 83 1.93 -7.54 -3.19
C LEU A 83 3.24 -7.34 -2.43
N LYS A 84 3.26 -6.47 -1.43
CA LYS A 84 4.45 -6.26 -0.58
C LYS A 84 4.75 -7.49 0.27
N GLY A 85 3.71 -8.13 0.80
CA GLY A 85 3.86 -9.37 1.56
C GLY A 85 4.38 -10.53 0.70
N ILE A 86 3.88 -10.71 -0.52
CA ILE A 86 4.40 -11.70 -1.48
C ILE A 86 5.88 -11.43 -1.78
N LYS A 87 6.23 -10.17 -2.06
CA LYS A 87 7.63 -9.77 -2.29
C LYS A 87 8.53 -10.07 -1.08
N LYS A 88 7.98 -10.05 0.12
CA LYS A 88 8.68 -10.40 1.38
C LYS A 88 8.80 -11.92 1.59
N GLY A 89 8.13 -12.73 0.75
CA GLY A 89 8.16 -14.20 0.80
C GLY A 89 6.98 -14.84 1.55
N PHE A 90 5.95 -14.09 1.92
CA PHE A 90 4.76 -14.66 2.54
C PHE A 90 3.82 -15.31 1.53
N ASN A 91 3.13 -16.36 1.95
CA ASN A 91 2.15 -17.05 1.13
C ASN A 91 0.93 -16.15 0.84
N LYS A 92 0.48 -16.12 -0.42
CA LYS A 92 -0.65 -15.30 -0.89
C LYS A 92 -1.94 -15.58 -0.11
N LYS A 93 -2.30 -16.87 0.11
CA LYS A 93 -3.52 -17.23 0.85
C LYS A 93 -3.51 -16.73 2.29
N ILE A 94 -2.35 -16.76 2.95
CA ILE A 94 -2.17 -16.21 4.31
C ILE A 94 -2.40 -14.69 4.28
N LEU A 95 -1.82 -13.99 3.30
CA LEU A 95 -1.99 -12.53 3.18
C LEU A 95 -3.44 -12.15 2.86
N GLU A 96 -4.15 -12.90 2.03
CA GLU A 96 -5.57 -12.70 1.74
C GLU A 96 -6.42 -12.84 3.01
N SER A 97 -6.16 -13.87 3.83
CA SER A 97 -6.84 -14.05 5.11
C SER A 97 -6.55 -12.91 6.09
N ILE A 98 -5.29 -12.47 6.17
CA ILE A 98 -4.87 -11.35 7.02
C ILE A 98 -5.52 -10.04 6.55
N THR A 99 -5.49 -9.74 5.25
CA THR A 99 -6.08 -8.49 4.73
C THR A 99 -7.59 -8.47 4.92
N PHE A 100 -8.27 -9.61 4.82
CA PHE A 100 -9.69 -9.73 5.17
C PHE A 100 -9.95 -9.42 6.65
N GLU A 101 -9.16 -9.98 7.55
CA GLU A 101 -9.26 -9.70 9.00
C GLU A 101 -9.00 -8.21 9.30
N LEU A 102 -7.94 -7.64 8.72
CA LEU A 102 -7.57 -6.24 8.92
C LEU A 102 -8.62 -5.28 8.36
N HIS A 103 -9.26 -5.64 7.23
CA HIS A 103 -10.38 -4.89 6.67
C HIS A 103 -11.60 -4.94 7.59
N LYS A 104 -11.99 -6.14 8.06
CA LYS A 104 -13.09 -6.31 9.00
C LYS A 104 -12.90 -5.47 10.27
N ASN A 105 -11.68 -5.37 10.75
CA ASN A 105 -11.31 -4.59 11.94
C ASN A 105 -10.99 -3.11 11.63
N LYS A 106 -11.27 -2.61 10.42
CA LYS A 106 -11.06 -1.23 9.96
C LYS A 106 -9.61 -0.72 9.99
N TYR A 107 -8.64 -1.62 10.10
CA TYR A 107 -7.22 -1.28 9.92
C TYR A 107 -6.87 -1.05 8.44
N LEU A 108 -7.51 -1.81 7.52
CA LEU A 108 -7.44 -1.63 6.07
C LEU A 108 -8.77 -1.12 5.55
N ASP A 109 -8.71 -0.06 4.71
CA ASP A 109 -9.88 0.55 4.12
C ASP A 109 -9.49 1.18 2.77
N ASP A 110 -9.91 0.56 1.67
CA ASP A 110 -9.60 1.03 0.31
C ASP A 110 -10.33 2.35 -0.01
N HIS A 111 -11.47 2.65 0.62
CA HIS A 111 -12.16 3.94 0.46
C HIS A 111 -11.34 5.07 1.11
N ARG A 112 -10.94 4.90 2.39
CA ARG A 112 -10.08 5.87 3.08
C ARG A 112 -8.74 6.04 2.37
N PHE A 113 -8.13 4.94 1.93
CA PHE A 113 -6.90 4.98 1.14
C PHE A 113 -7.08 5.79 -0.14
N ALA A 114 -8.17 5.56 -0.90
CA ALA A 114 -8.44 6.25 -2.15
C ALA A 114 -8.71 7.75 -1.93
N LEU A 115 -9.46 8.11 -0.90
CA LEU A 115 -9.73 9.51 -0.53
C LEU A 115 -8.43 10.28 -0.27
N ASN A 116 -7.56 9.73 0.60
CA ASN A 116 -6.27 10.36 0.91
C ASN A 116 -5.36 10.42 -0.33
N TYR A 117 -5.39 9.37 -1.16
CA TYR A 117 -4.59 9.32 -2.38
C TYR A 117 -5.04 10.36 -3.42
N ILE A 118 -6.36 10.57 -3.58
CA ILE A 118 -6.95 11.59 -4.44
C ILE A 118 -6.53 12.97 -3.97
N HIS A 119 -6.68 13.26 -2.67
CA HIS A 119 -6.27 14.52 -2.08
C HIS A 119 -4.77 14.82 -2.37
N ASP A 120 -3.89 13.88 -2.08
CA ASP A 120 -2.45 14.03 -2.33
C ASP A 120 -2.13 14.21 -3.83
N ALA A 121 -2.85 13.50 -4.70
CA ALA A 121 -2.66 13.59 -6.13
C ALA A 121 -3.09 14.95 -6.69
N ILE A 122 -4.15 15.53 -6.16
CA ILE A 122 -4.67 16.86 -6.49
C ILE A 122 -3.75 17.94 -5.95
N GLU A 123 -3.49 17.93 -4.64
CA GLU A 123 -2.79 19.01 -3.96
C GLU A 123 -1.30 19.07 -4.27
N PHE A 124 -0.62 17.94 -4.22
CA PHE A 124 0.86 17.94 -4.32
C PHE A 124 1.37 17.54 -5.71
N ARG A 125 0.74 16.54 -6.34
CA ARG A 125 1.22 16.02 -7.62
C ARG A 125 0.65 16.72 -8.83
N LYS A 126 -0.47 17.44 -8.65
CA LYS A 126 -1.22 18.12 -9.70
C LYS A 126 -1.53 17.18 -10.88
N TRP A 127 -1.99 15.96 -10.56
CA TRP A 127 -2.42 14.98 -11.53
C TRP A 127 -3.85 15.24 -11.99
N SER A 128 -4.12 14.93 -13.24
CA SER A 128 -5.49 15.00 -13.76
C SER A 128 -6.34 13.83 -13.29
N LEU A 129 -7.65 13.97 -13.50
CA LEU A 129 -8.65 12.93 -13.23
C LEU A 129 -8.26 11.56 -13.80
N ASN A 130 -7.86 11.52 -15.08
CA ASN A 130 -7.52 10.27 -15.77
C ASN A 130 -6.30 9.58 -15.14
N LYS A 131 -5.29 10.34 -14.76
CA LYS A 131 -4.10 9.82 -14.09
C LYS A 131 -4.44 9.26 -12.72
N ILE A 132 -5.26 9.95 -11.95
CA ILE A 132 -5.72 9.51 -10.62
C ILE A 132 -6.51 8.20 -10.75
N LYS A 133 -7.49 8.13 -11.66
CA LYS A 133 -8.27 6.90 -11.94
C LYS A 133 -7.35 5.72 -12.27
N PHE A 134 -6.42 5.92 -13.18
CA PHE A 134 -5.48 4.87 -13.60
C PHE A 134 -4.61 4.36 -12.43
N GLU A 135 -4.04 5.26 -11.65
CA GLU A 135 -3.17 4.87 -10.54
C GLU A 135 -3.94 4.17 -9.41
N LEU A 136 -5.18 4.60 -9.10
CA LEU A 136 -6.03 3.92 -8.11
C LEU A 136 -6.43 2.52 -8.57
N GLN A 137 -6.80 2.33 -9.85
CA GLN A 137 -7.07 1.00 -10.41
C GLN A 137 -5.84 0.09 -10.35
N LYS A 138 -4.66 0.63 -10.68
CA LYS A 138 -3.39 -0.10 -10.56
C LYS A 138 -3.13 -0.55 -9.12
N LYS A 139 -3.51 0.26 -8.14
CA LYS A 139 -3.43 -0.05 -6.70
C LYS A 139 -4.52 -1.00 -6.22
N GLY A 140 -5.46 -1.37 -7.08
CA GLY A 140 -6.49 -2.37 -6.81
C GLY A 140 -7.76 -1.82 -6.20
N VAL A 141 -7.91 -0.50 -6.10
CA VAL A 141 -9.17 0.11 -5.68
C VAL A 141 -10.24 -0.16 -6.74
N ILE A 142 -11.43 -0.60 -6.30
CA ILE A 142 -12.53 -0.95 -7.20
C ILE A 142 -13.13 0.29 -7.88
N LYS A 143 -13.66 0.09 -9.09
CA LYS A 143 -14.19 1.19 -9.92
C LYS A 143 -15.31 1.98 -9.25
N SER A 144 -16.18 1.32 -8.47
CA SER A 144 -17.28 1.98 -7.75
C SER A 144 -16.77 3.03 -6.76
N ILE A 145 -15.80 2.68 -5.92
CA ILE A 145 -15.17 3.62 -4.98
C ILE A 145 -14.51 4.78 -5.72
N ILE A 146 -13.78 4.48 -6.80
CA ILE A 146 -13.11 5.52 -7.61
C ILE A 146 -14.14 6.47 -8.23
N SER A 147 -15.24 5.95 -8.78
CA SER A 147 -16.27 6.76 -9.42
C SER A 147 -17.01 7.62 -8.39
N GLU A 148 -17.40 7.04 -7.26
CA GLU A 148 -18.02 7.75 -6.15
C GLU A 148 -17.17 8.94 -5.68
N LEU A 149 -15.92 8.70 -5.33
CA LEU A 149 -15.01 9.74 -4.79
C LEU A 149 -14.63 10.83 -5.80
N LEU A 150 -14.74 10.55 -7.09
CA LEU A 150 -14.39 11.51 -8.14
C LEU A 150 -15.61 12.19 -8.78
N SER A 151 -16.85 11.74 -8.49
CA SER A 151 -18.08 12.35 -9.04
C SER A 151 -18.31 13.76 -8.54
N ASP A 152 -17.92 14.04 -7.30
CA ASP A 152 -18.18 15.30 -6.62
C ASP A 152 -17.15 16.39 -6.93
N LEU A 153 -16.11 16.05 -7.72
CA LEU A 153 -15.07 16.99 -8.08
C LEU A 153 -15.46 17.83 -9.30
N ASP A 154 -15.45 19.15 -9.13
CA ASP A 154 -15.72 20.10 -10.21
C ASP A 154 -14.64 20.00 -11.31
N ASN A 155 -15.11 19.92 -12.56
CA ASN A 155 -14.23 19.86 -13.73
C ASN A 155 -13.36 21.12 -13.91
N SER A 156 -13.76 22.25 -13.38
CA SER A 156 -12.97 23.50 -13.41
C SER A 156 -11.62 23.38 -12.70
N ILE A 157 -11.55 22.55 -11.66
CA ILE A 157 -10.33 22.28 -10.88
C ILE A 157 -9.18 21.83 -11.78
N TRP A 158 -9.46 21.01 -12.80
CA TRP A 158 -8.41 20.44 -13.65
C TRP A 158 -7.74 21.48 -14.52
N LYS A 159 -8.49 22.47 -15.00
CA LYS A 159 -7.95 23.60 -15.75
C LYS A 159 -7.06 24.46 -14.85
N GLU A 160 -7.56 24.88 -13.70
CA GLU A 160 -6.80 25.69 -12.74
C GLU A 160 -5.50 25.02 -12.28
N GLN A 161 -5.57 23.72 -11.99
CA GLN A 161 -4.39 22.94 -11.61
C GLN A 161 -3.35 22.88 -12.74
N MET A 162 -3.78 22.73 -13.98
CA MET A 162 -2.90 22.74 -15.14
C MET A 162 -2.14 24.07 -15.22
N PHE A 163 -2.82 25.20 -15.06
CA PHE A 163 -2.19 26.53 -15.02
C PHE A 163 -1.23 26.68 -13.84
N THR A 164 -1.65 26.27 -12.66
CA THR A 164 -0.79 26.29 -11.45
C THR A 164 0.47 25.44 -11.63
N LEU A 165 0.34 24.27 -12.25
CA LEU A 165 1.47 23.39 -12.54
C LEU A 165 2.48 24.04 -13.50
N ILE A 166 2.01 24.72 -14.55
CA ILE A 166 2.89 25.40 -15.51
C ILE A 166 3.50 26.65 -14.87
N ARG A 167 2.74 27.42 -14.09
CA ARG A 167 3.26 28.58 -13.35
C ARG A 167 4.44 28.20 -12.45
N LYS A 168 4.30 27.12 -11.67
CA LYS A 168 5.37 26.61 -10.79
C LYS A 168 6.62 26.12 -11.56
N ASN A 169 6.46 25.73 -12.81
CA ASN A 169 7.54 25.18 -13.63
C ASN A 169 7.94 26.12 -14.80
N LYS A 170 7.52 27.38 -14.77
CA LYS A 170 7.68 28.38 -15.82
C LYS A 170 9.13 28.46 -16.34
N ALA A 171 10.11 28.57 -15.46
CA ALA A 171 11.53 28.66 -15.82
C ALA A 171 12.02 27.48 -16.68
N LYS A 172 11.46 26.28 -16.47
CA LYS A 172 11.80 25.10 -17.27
C LYS A 172 11.34 25.21 -18.72
N PHE A 173 10.22 25.89 -18.96
CA PHE A 173 9.64 26.06 -20.29
C PHE A 173 10.22 27.32 -20.99
N LYS A 174 10.45 28.43 -20.27
CA LYS A 174 11.05 29.66 -20.77
C LYS A 174 12.44 29.42 -21.41
N ARG A 175 13.20 28.45 -20.89
CA ARG A 175 14.53 28.07 -21.45
C ARG A 175 14.45 27.20 -22.71
N THR A 176 13.25 26.90 -23.21
CA THR A 176 13.06 26.04 -24.39
C THR A 176 12.84 26.93 -25.62
N GLU A 177 13.45 26.58 -26.73
CA GLU A 177 13.21 27.23 -28.01
C GLU A 177 11.72 27.32 -28.33
N SER A 178 11.26 28.48 -28.81
CA SER A 178 9.84 28.78 -29.03
C SER A 178 9.11 27.73 -29.87
N ASN A 179 9.75 27.22 -30.91
CA ASN A 179 9.21 26.18 -31.79
C ASN A 179 8.99 24.81 -31.09
N LYS A 180 9.71 24.55 -30.00
CA LYS A 180 9.65 23.32 -29.26
C LYS A 180 8.79 23.43 -27.98
N GLN A 181 8.41 24.65 -27.58
CA GLN A 181 7.67 24.88 -26.32
C GLN A 181 6.30 24.19 -26.32
N LYS A 182 5.52 24.29 -27.40
CA LYS A 182 4.20 23.63 -27.51
C LYS A 182 4.30 22.12 -27.30
N LYS A 183 5.23 21.47 -27.97
CA LYS A 183 5.46 20.02 -27.82
C LYS A 183 5.86 19.66 -26.39
N LYS A 184 6.79 20.42 -25.81
CA LYS A 184 7.26 20.15 -24.43
C LYS A 184 6.17 20.34 -23.40
N LEU A 185 5.30 21.35 -23.55
CA LEU A 185 4.11 21.55 -22.71
C LEU A 185 3.16 20.37 -22.84
N TYR A 186 2.83 19.98 -24.07
CA TYR A 186 1.95 18.87 -24.35
C TYR A 186 2.48 17.56 -23.70
N ASP A 187 3.74 17.20 -23.95
CA ASP A 187 4.37 15.99 -23.40
C ASP A 187 4.40 16.01 -21.88
N TYR A 188 4.63 17.16 -21.27
CA TYR A 188 4.64 17.30 -19.81
C TYR A 188 3.25 17.11 -19.21
N LEU A 189 2.23 17.78 -19.76
CA LEU A 189 0.84 17.72 -19.26
C LEU A 189 0.22 16.35 -19.56
N SER A 190 0.50 15.73 -20.70
CA SER A 190 0.06 14.37 -21.02
C SER A 190 0.59 13.35 -20.01
N ARG A 191 1.84 13.45 -19.56
CA ARG A 191 2.39 12.59 -18.48
C ARG A 191 1.72 12.84 -17.15
N LYS A 192 1.15 14.02 -16.92
CA LYS A 192 0.29 14.32 -15.74
C LYS A 192 -1.14 13.83 -15.92
N GLY A 193 -1.48 13.33 -17.13
CA GLY A 193 -2.75 12.69 -17.47
C GLY A 193 -3.83 13.65 -17.96
N TYR A 194 -3.49 14.91 -18.26
CA TYR A 194 -4.43 15.84 -18.87
C TYR A 194 -4.80 15.37 -20.29
N SER A 195 -6.06 15.53 -20.67
CA SER A 195 -6.52 15.12 -22.00
C SER A 195 -5.94 16.02 -23.10
N SER A 196 -5.71 15.44 -24.28
CA SER A 196 -5.24 16.21 -25.45
C SER A 196 -6.17 17.38 -25.76
N THR A 197 -7.48 17.16 -25.67
CA THR A 197 -8.48 18.20 -25.91
C THR A 197 -8.30 19.39 -24.96
N LEU A 198 -8.16 19.15 -23.65
CA LEU A 198 -7.96 20.20 -22.66
C LEU A 198 -6.60 20.91 -22.85
N ILE A 199 -5.54 20.17 -23.17
CA ILE A 199 -4.22 20.75 -23.41
C ILE A 199 -4.25 21.68 -24.62
N TRP A 200 -4.82 21.22 -25.73
CA TRP A 200 -4.84 22.01 -26.96
C TRP A 200 -5.80 23.20 -26.89
N SER A 201 -6.93 23.11 -26.18
CA SER A 201 -7.81 24.26 -25.95
C SER A 201 -7.13 25.40 -25.18
N GLU A 202 -6.16 25.08 -24.31
CA GLU A 202 -5.49 26.06 -23.44
C GLU A 202 -4.03 26.34 -23.83
N ILE A 203 -3.51 25.72 -24.88
CA ILE A 203 -2.07 25.78 -25.21
C ILE A 203 -1.56 27.21 -25.40
N ASN A 204 -2.34 28.07 -26.06
CA ASN A 204 -1.95 29.46 -26.29
C ASN A 204 -1.96 30.27 -24.98
N ASN A 205 -2.95 30.06 -24.12
CA ASN A 205 -3.01 30.69 -22.79
C ASN A 205 -1.82 30.27 -21.90
N LEU A 206 -1.41 29.00 -22.01
CA LEU A 206 -0.24 28.48 -21.30
C LEU A 206 1.08 29.07 -21.80
N LEU A 207 1.18 29.33 -23.12
CA LEU A 207 2.36 30.00 -23.69
C LEU A 207 2.44 31.45 -23.21
N LEU A 208 1.31 32.19 -23.25
CA LEU A 208 1.25 33.55 -22.71
C LEU A 208 1.63 33.60 -21.23
N LEU A 209 1.19 32.60 -20.44
CA LEU A 209 1.59 32.47 -19.03
C LEU A 209 3.11 32.30 -18.86
N ILE A 210 3.80 31.66 -19.81
CA ILE A 210 5.25 31.45 -19.76
C ILE A 210 6.00 32.72 -20.16
N GLU A 211 5.48 33.50 -21.08
CA GLU A 211 6.10 34.71 -21.60
C GLU A 211 5.93 35.92 -20.68
N ASN A 212 4.74 36.11 -20.11
CA ASN A 212 4.45 37.21 -19.20
C ASN A 212 5.09 36.97 -17.83
N ASP A 213 5.80 37.95 -17.30
CA ASP A 213 6.52 37.88 -16.01
C ASP A 213 5.63 37.71 -14.80
#